data_58c545952b56e5a778d821c0fae3831f
#
_entry.id   58c545952b56e5a778d821c0fae3831f
#
_cell.length_a   1.000
_cell.length_b   1.000
_cell.length_c   1.000
_cell.angle_alpha   90.00
_cell.angle_beta   90.00
_cell.angle_gamma   90.00
#
_symmetry.space_group_name_H-M   'P 1'
#
loop_
_entity.id
_entity.type
_entity.pdbx_description
1 polymer ?
#
loop_
_entity_poly.entity_id
_entity_poly.type
_entity_poly.pdbx_seq_one_letter_code
_entity_poly.pdbx_strand_id
1 'polypeptide(L)'
;MRWLLPAALLVVLVPAAVIDVRRRVIPNTVTAAGAVAGVALLTLLEPAALPTHAAAAAGGGGFFLAAALLRPGELGMGDVKLAAVLGLYLGASVVPALLVALLAASAVGVAGRRSTLPLGPFLALGGVAGLLA
;
A
#
# COMPACT_ATOMS: atom_id res chain seq x y z
N MET A 1 10.98 -18.54 7.67
CA MET A 1 9.83 -18.24 6.84
C MET A 1 9.17 -16.89 7.13
N ARG A 2 9.56 -16.24 8.21
CA ARG A 2 9.03 -14.90 8.57
C ARG A 2 9.29 -13.83 7.51
N TRP A 3 10.31 -14.00 6.70
CA TRP A 3 10.70 -13.04 5.69
C TRP A 3 9.97 -13.21 4.34
N LEU A 4 9.17 -14.24 4.18
CA LEU A 4 8.44 -14.48 2.92
C LEU A 4 7.38 -13.40 2.64
N LEU A 5 6.59 -13.03 3.65
CA LEU A 5 5.62 -11.95 3.49
C LEU A 5 6.29 -10.61 3.20
N PRO A 6 7.31 -10.18 3.97
CA PRO A 6 8.03 -8.96 3.64
C PRO A 6 8.68 -8.98 2.26
N ALA A 7 9.28 -10.09 1.87
CA ALA A 7 9.91 -10.21 0.55
C ALA A 7 8.87 -10.11 -0.56
N ALA A 8 7.73 -10.80 -0.42
CA ALA A 8 6.64 -10.72 -1.38
C ALA A 8 6.08 -9.30 -1.49
N LEU A 9 5.93 -8.62 -0.36
CA LEU A 9 5.46 -7.24 -0.36
C LEU A 9 6.41 -6.33 -1.15
N LEU A 10 7.72 -6.46 -0.95
CA LEU A 10 8.70 -5.68 -1.70
C LEU A 10 8.63 -5.96 -3.20
N VAL A 11 8.41 -7.20 -3.58
CA VAL A 11 8.24 -7.59 -4.99
C VAL A 11 7.02 -6.89 -5.61
N VAL A 12 6.00 -6.62 -4.83
CA VAL A 12 4.83 -5.85 -5.29
C VAL A 12 5.11 -4.35 -5.27
N LEU A 13 5.69 -3.84 -4.20
CA LEU A 13 5.88 -2.40 -3.99
C LEU A 13 6.87 -1.78 -4.97
N VAL A 14 7.98 -2.45 -5.24
CA VAL A 14 9.02 -1.89 -6.11
C VAL A 14 8.51 -1.66 -7.54
N PRO A 15 7.89 -2.64 -8.22
CA PRO A 15 7.31 -2.39 -9.54
C PRO A 15 6.20 -1.34 -9.51
N ALA A 16 5.33 -1.38 -8.49
CA ALA A 16 4.24 -0.42 -8.37
C ALA A 16 4.79 1.01 -8.26
N ALA A 17 5.80 1.23 -7.41
CA ALA A 17 6.43 2.53 -7.23
C ALA A 17 7.11 3.01 -8.52
N VAL A 18 7.86 2.15 -9.18
CA VAL A 18 8.57 2.49 -10.41
C VAL A 18 7.59 2.86 -11.53
N ILE A 19 6.53 2.09 -11.71
CA ILE A 19 5.53 2.35 -12.75
C ILE A 19 4.74 3.61 -12.42
N ASP A 20 4.41 3.84 -11.15
CA ASP A 20 3.69 5.04 -10.73
C ASP A 20 4.49 6.32 -10.99
N VAL A 21 5.80 6.29 -10.72
CA VAL A 21 6.68 7.42 -11.03
C VAL A 21 6.71 7.72 -12.53
N ARG A 22 6.76 6.68 -13.36
CA ARG A 22 6.87 6.84 -14.81
C ARG A 22 5.55 7.16 -15.49
N ARG A 23 4.45 6.50 -15.07
CA ARG A 23 3.16 6.55 -15.78
C ARG A 23 2.05 7.15 -14.95
N ARG A 24 2.26 7.38 -13.65
CA ARG A 24 1.25 7.82 -12.68
C ARG A 24 0.03 6.90 -12.63
N VAL A 25 0.23 5.63 -12.92
CA VAL A 25 -0.79 4.59 -12.86
C VAL A 25 -0.18 3.36 -12.23
N ILE A 26 -0.88 2.77 -11.27
CA ILE A 26 -0.50 1.48 -10.68
C ILE A 26 -1.31 0.41 -11.41
N PRO A 27 -0.65 -0.53 -12.13
CA PRO A 27 -1.38 -1.54 -12.88
C PRO A 27 -2.20 -2.45 -11.97
N ASN A 28 -3.42 -2.75 -12.38
CA ASN A 28 -4.28 -3.69 -11.65
C ASN A 28 -3.67 -5.08 -11.56
N THR A 29 -2.88 -5.47 -12.55
CA THR A 29 -2.17 -6.77 -12.53
C THR A 29 -1.20 -6.87 -11.38
N VAL A 30 -0.49 -5.78 -11.05
CA VAL A 30 0.46 -5.76 -9.93
C VAL A 30 -0.29 -5.89 -8.60
N THR A 31 -1.34 -5.10 -8.39
CA THR A 31 -2.10 -5.13 -7.15
C THR A 31 -2.88 -6.43 -6.99
N ALA A 32 -3.48 -6.93 -8.05
CA ALA A 32 -4.23 -8.19 -8.03
C ALA A 32 -3.29 -9.38 -7.76
N ALA A 33 -2.16 -9.45 -8.44
CA ALA A 33 -1.17 -10.51 -8.20
C ALA A 33 -0.64 -10.45 -6.78
N GLY A 34 -0.37 -9.23 -6.28
CA GLY A 34 0.06 -9.02 -4.90
C GLY A 34 -0.98 -9.47 -3.88
N ALA A 35 -2.25 -9.15 -4.11
CA ALA A 35 -3.33 -9.57 -3.23
C ALA A 35 -3.49 -11.09 -3.21
N VAL A 36 -3.49 -11.73 -4.36
CA VAL A 36 -3.60 -13.19 -4.45
C VAL A 36 -2.43 -13.87 -3.76
N ALA A 37 -1.21 -13.41 -4.02
CA ALA A 37 -0.01 -13.95 -3.37
C ALA A 37 -0.05 -13.75 -1.85
N GLY A 38 -0.51 -12.58 -1.39
CA GLY A 38 -0.64 -12.27 0.03
C GLY A 38 -1.63 -13.18 0.74
N VAL A 39 -2.81 -13.37 0.16
CA VAL A 39 -3.82 -14.29 0.70
C VAL A 39 -3.28 -15.72 0.73
N ALA A 40 -2.64 -16.16 -0.34
CA ALA A 40 -2.07 -17.51 -0.41
C ALA A 40 -0.99 -17.72 0.65
N LEU A 41 -0.07 -16.76 0.81
CA LEU A 41 1.00 -16.86 1.80
C LEU A 41 0.45 -16.85 3.24
N LEU A 42 -0.51 -15.97 3.53
CA LEU A 42 -1.15 -15.92 4.85
C LEU A 42 -1.87 -17.22 5.17
N THR A 43 -2.61 -17.76 4.21
CA THR A 43 -3.34 -19.01 4.39
C THR A 43 -2.39 -20.18 4.66
N LEU A 44 -1.24 -20.20 3.99
CA LEU A 44 -0.26 -21.28 4.13
C LEU A 44 0.63 -21.12 5.37
N LEU A 45 1.04 -19.90 5.68
CA LEU A 45 2.04 -19.65 6.74
C LEU A 45 1.42 -19.23 8.05
N GLU A 46 0.40 -18.39 8.03
CA GLU A 46 -0.20 -17.81 9.22
C GLU A 46 -1.73 -17.72 9.09
N PRO A 47 -2.44 -18.85 8.99
CA PRO A 47 -3.89 -18.80 8.78
C PRO A 47 -4.64 -18.11 9.93
N ALA A 48 -4.12 -18.16 11.15
CA ALA A 48 -4.72 -17.48 12.30
C ALA A 48 -4.66 -15.95 12.19
N ALA A 49 -3.68 -15.41 11.46
CA ALA A 49 -3.52 -13.99 11.25
C ALA A 49 -4.40 -13.45 10.11
N LEU A 50 -4.97 -14.32 9.29
CA LEU A 50 -5.73 -13.91 8.11
C LEU A 50 -6.87 -12.93 8.43
N PRO A 51 -7.71 -13.13 9.47
CA PRO A 51 -8.76 -12.16 9.79
C PRO A 51 -8.23 -10.76 10.12
N THR A 52 -7.14 -10.67 10.88
CA THR A 52 -6.52 -9.38 11.22
C THR A 52 -5.98 -8.68 9.99
N HIS A 53 -5.29 -9.42 9.12
CA HIS A 53 -4.73 -8.88 7.88
C HIS A 53 -5.83 -8.48 6.89
N ALA A 54 -6.91 -9.25 6.81
CA ALA A 54 -8.06 -8.91 5.99
C ALA A 54 -8.74 -7.63 6.49
N ALA A 55 -8.90 -7.49 7.82
CA ALA A 55 -9.44 -6.27 8.41
C ALA A 55 -8.54 -5.05 8.13
N ALA A 56 -7.22 -5.23 8.19
CA ALA A 56 -6.26 -4.18 7.88
C ALA A 56 -6.33 -3.79 6.40
N ALA A 57 -6.50 -4.74 5.51
CA ALA A 57 -6.70 -4.48 4.08
C ALA A 57 -7.97 -3.65 3.86
N ALA A 58 -9.07 -4.04 4.48
CA ALA A 58 -10.33 -3.31 4.39
C ALA A 58 -10.22 -1.91 4.99
N GLY A 59 -9.53 -1.77 6.12
CA GLY A 59 -9.34 -0.49 6.79
C GLY A 59 -8.47 0.47 5.98
N GLY A 60 -7.31 0.01 5.50
CA GLY A 60 -6.41 0.82 4.70
C GLY A 60 -7.00 1.17 3.34
N GLY A 61 -7.54 0.19 2.64
CA GLY A 61 -8.21 0.41 1.37
C GLY A 61 -9.45 1.27 1.52
N GLY A 62 -10.25 1.02 2.55
CA GLY A 62 -11.46 1.79 2.84
C GLY A 62 -11.18 3.24 3.19
N PHE A 63 -10.12 3.50 3.95
CA PHE A 63 -9.69 4.86 4.27
C PHE A 63 -9.33 5.63 2.99
N PHE A 64 -8.53 5.03 2.13
CA PHE A 64 -8.13 5.65 0.87
C PHE A 64 -9.30 5.77 -0.10
N LEU A 65 -10.20 4.80 -0.11
CA LEU A 65 -11.41 4.87 -0.93
C LEU A 65 -12.32 6.02 -0.50
N ALA A 66 -12.50 6.19 0.81
CA ALA A 66 -13.28 7.31 1.34
C ALA A 66 -12.65 8.64 0.94
N ALA A 67 -11.33 8.76 1.04
CA ALA A 67 -10.61 9.97 0.62
C ALA A 67 -10.79 10.22 -0.88
N ALA A 68 -10.74 9.18 -1.71
CA ALA A 68 -10.92 9.28 -3.15
C ALA A 68 -12.34 9.74 -3.51
N LEU A 69 -13.36 9.25 -2.79
CA LEU A 69 -14.75 9.64 -3.02
C LEU A 69 -15.04 11.07 -2.55
N LEU A 70 -14.38 11.51 -1.46
CA LEU A 70 -14.55 12.88 -0.95
C LEU A 70 -13.85 13.91 -1.83
N ARG A 71 -12.77 13.52 -2.52
CA ARG A 71 -12.00 14.40 -3.39
C ARG A 71 -11.75 13.74 -4.74
N PRO A 72 -12.78 13.69 -5.59
CA PRO A 72 -12.64 13.05 -6.90
C PRO A 72 -11.52 13.68 -7.73
N GLY A 73 -10.71 12.85 -8.36
CA GLY A 73 -9.62 13.29 -9.21
C GLY A 73 -8.30 13.56 -8.51
N GLU A 74 -8.27 13.64 -7.16
CA GLU A 74 -7.04 13.88 -6.41
C GLU A 74 -6.31 12.59 -6.04
N LEU A 75 -7.04 11.51 -5.81
CA LEU A 75 -6.50 10.23 -5.42
C LEU A 75 -6.92 9.15 -6.41
N GLY A 76 -5.95 8.45 -6.98
CA GLY A 76 -6.20 7.39 -7.94
C GLY A 76 -6.68 6.10 -7.28
N MET A 77 -7.49 5.32 -8.00
CA MET A 77 -7.96 4.02 -7.51
C MET A 77 -6.83 3.01 -7.35
N GLY A 78 -5.74 3.17 -8.10
CA GLY A 78 -4.54 2.35 -7.92
C GLY A 78 -3.93 2.52 -6.54
N ASP A 79 -3.92 3.75 -6.01
CA ASP A 79 -3.43 4.03 -4.65
C ASP A 79 -4.33 3.38 -3.59
N VAL A 80 -5.64 3.39 -3.80
CA VAL A 80 -6.61 2.70 -2.94
C VAL A 80 -6.30 1.20 -2.88
N LYS A 81 -6.10 0.59 -4.04
CA LYS A 81 -5.78 -0.83 -4.14
C LYS A 81 -4.44 -1.17 -3.52
N LEU A 82 -3.43 -0.33 -3.73
CA LEU A 82 -2.12 -0.53 -3.13
C LEU A 82 -2.17 -0.41 -1.61
N ALA A 83 -2.93 0.54 -1.07
CA ALA A 83 -3.14 0.67 0.37
C ALA A 83 -3.81 -0.58 0.96
N ALA A 84 -4.78 -1.15 0.25
CA ALA A 84 -5.41 -2.41 0.64
C ALA A 84 -4.40 -3.56 0.65
N VAL A 85 -3.55 -3.66 -0.37
CA VAL A 85 -2.49 -4.68 -0.43
C VAL A 85 -1.51 -4.50 0.73
N LEU A 86 -1.11 -3.26 1.04
CA LEU A 86 -0.26 -2.99 2.20
C LEU A 86 -0.90 -3.52 3.50
N GLY A 87 -2.18 -3.25 3.70
CA GLY A 87 -2.90 -3.76 4.87
C GLY A 87 -2.92 -5.29 4.91
N LEU A 88 -3.11 -5.92 3.77
CA LEU A 88 -3.11 -7.37 3.66
C LEU A 88 -1.77 -7.98 4.10
N TYR A 89 -0.65 -7.39 3.71
CA TYR A 89 0.68 -7.89 4.09
C TYR A 89 1.12 -7.47 5.49
N LEU A 90 0.80 -6.26 5.91
CA LEU A 90 1.30 -5.68 7.15
C LEU A 90 0.41 -5.92 8.37
N GLY A 91 -0.87 -6.19 8.15
CA GLY A 91 -1.82 -6.29 9.26
C GLY A 91 -1.88 -4.99 10.06
N ALA A 92 -1.78 -5.06 11.38
CA ALA A 92 -1.82 -3.89 12.24
C ALA A 92 -0.73 -2.85 11.92
N SER A 93 0.40 -3.27 11.37
CA SER A 93 1.50 -2.37 10.98
C SER A 93 1.14 -1.47 9.80
N VAL A 94 -0.02 -1.66 9.16
CA VAL A 94 -0.49 -0.77 8.10
C VAL A 94 -0.72 0.65 8.61
N VAL A 95 -1.09 0.82 9.87
CA VAL A 95 -1.35 2.15 10.43
C VAL A 95 -0.10 3.03 10.40
N PRO A 96 1.03 2.63 11.02
CA PRO A 96 2.25 3.42 10.90
C PRO A 96 2.76 3.51 9.46
N ALA A 97 2.57 2.47 8.65
CA ALA A 97 2.98 2.50 7.25
C ALA A 97 2.27 3.60 6.47
N LEU A 98 0.96 3.70 6.60
CA LEU A 98 0.17 4.73 5.91
C LEU A 98 0.47 6.13 6.47
N LEU A 99 0.70 6.25 7.77
CA LEU A 99 1.09 7.53 8.37
C LEU A 99 2.41 8.03 7.80
N VAL A 100 3.42 7.17 7.70
CA VAL A 100 4.71 7.52 7.10
C VAL A 100 4.54 7.93 5.65
N ALA A 101 3.75 7.17 4.89
CA ALA A 101 3.51 7.46 3.48
C ALA A 101 2.85 8.83 3.29
N LEU A 102 1.79 9.11 4.05
CA LEU A 102 1.06 10.36 3.95
C LEU A 102 1.88 11.55 4.43
N LEU A 103 2.63 11.40 5.52
CA LEU A 103 3.50 12.46 6.03
C LEU A 103 4.61 12.79 5.04
N ALA A 104 5.25 11.76 4.47
CA ALA A 104 6.31 11.95 3.47
C ALA A 104 5.77 12.62 2.22
N ALA A 105 4.62 12.18 1.71
CA ALA A 105 3.98 12.77 0.53
C ALA A 105 3.58 14.22 0.78
N SER A 106 3.03 14.52 1.97
CA SER A 106 2.64 15.88 2.35
C SER A 106 3.86 16.80 2.43
N ALA A 107 4.94 16.32 3.06
CA ALA A 107 6.18 17.10 3.20
C ALA A 107 6.78 17.44 1.83
N VAL A 108 6.85 16.44 0.93
CA VAL A 108 7.39 16.66 -0.42
C VAL A 108 6.47 17.57 -1.23
N GLY A 109 5.16 17.39 -1.11
CA GLY A 109 4.17 18.23 -1.81
C GLY A 109 4.26 19.68 -1.38
N VAL A 110 4.35 19.96 -0.08
CA VAL A 110 4.49 21.33 0.46
C VAL A 110 5.84 21.92 0.05
N ALA A 111 6.93 21.20 0.24
CA ALA A 111 8.27 21.68 -0.08
C ALA A 111 8.45 21.94 -1.57
N GLY A 112 7.89 21.08 -2.43
CA GLY A 112 7.97 21.21 -3.87
C GLY A 112 6.86 22.04 -4.49
N ARG A 113 5.91 22.53 -3.71
CA ARG A 113 4.72 23.24 -4.18
C ARG A 113 3.95 22.51 -5.27
N ARG A 114 3.88 21.19 -5.14
CA ARG A 114 3.19 20.34 -6.10
C ARG A 114 1.76 20.06 -5.62
N SER A 115 0.81 20.20 -6.53
CA SER A 115 -0.58 19.89 -6.25
C SER A 115 -0.88 18.40 -6.42
N THR A 116 -0.09 17.69 -7.23
CA THR A 116 -0.25 16.25 -7.46
C THR A 116 1.10 15.55 -7.37
N LEU A 117 1.10 14.41 -6.67
CA LEU A 117 2.29 13.56 -6.51
C LEU A 117 1.91 12.11 -6.77
N PRO A 118 2.81 11.31 -7.38
CA PRO A 118 2.60 9.86 -7.41
C PRO A 118 2.75 9.32 -5.99
N LEU A 119 1.70 8.66 -5.48
CA LEU A 119 1.68 8.11 -4.13
C LEU A 119 2.38 6.76 -4.02
N GLY A 120 2.56 6.05 -5.14
CA GLY A 120 3.19 4.74 -5.14
C GLY A 120 4.54 4.69 -4.42
N PRO A 121 5.49 5.60 -4.74
CA PRO A 121 6.77 5.64 -4.03
C PRO A 121 6.65 5.91 -2.54
N PHE A 122 5.71 6.78 -2.13
CA PHE A 122 5.48 7.08 -0.72
C PHE A 122 4.82 5.91 0.00
N LEU A 123 3.91 5.21 -0.65
CA LEU A 123 3.34 3.98 -0.11
C LEU A 123 4.39 2.88 0.02
N ALA A 124 5.32 2.80 -0.92
CA ALA A 124 6.44 1.86 -0.83
C ALA A 124 7.34 2.19 0.36
N LEU A 125 7.66 3.47 0.55
CA LEU A 125 8.42 3.91 1.72
C LEU A 125 7.69 3.59 3.02
N GLY A 126 6.39 3.86 3.07
CA GLY A 126 5.55 3.52 4.22
C GLY A 126 5.51 2.02 4.46
N GLY A 127 5.42 1.22 3.40
CA GLY A 127 5.45 -0.24 3.48
C GLY A 127 6.75 -0.75 4.11
N VAL A 128 7.89 -0.21 3.68
CA VAL A 128 9.19 -0.56 4.28
C VAL A 128 9.22 -0.16 5.76
N ALA A 129 8.75 1.04 6.09
CA ALA A 129 8.68 1.48 7.48
C ALA A 129 7.79 0.57 8.32
N GLY A 130 6.65 0.13 7.77
CA GLY A 130 5.75 -0.81 8.43
C GLY A 130 6.38 -2.17 8.68
N LEU A 131 7.23 -2.64 7.78
CA LEU A 131 7.96 -3.89 7.96
C LEU A 131 8.97 -3.80 9.10
N LEU A 132 9.47 -2.61 9.40
CA LEU A 132 10.42 -2.37 10.48
C LEU A 132 9.75 -2.12 11.83
N ALA A 133 8.44 -1.90 11.82
CA ALA A 133 7.69 -1.56 13.04
C ALA A 133 7.33 -2.83 13.91
#